data_45f9718d369aa5958206c72630f5dbcc
#
_entry.id   45f9718d369aa5958206c72630f5dbcc
#
_cell.length_a   1.000
_cell.length_b   1.000
_cell.length_c   1.000
_cell.angle_alpha   90.00
_cell.angle_beta   90.00
_cell.angle_gamma   90.00
#
_symmetry.space_group_name_H-M   'P 1'
#
loop_
_entity.id
_entity.type
_entity.pdbx_description
1 polymer ?
#
loop_
_entity_poly.entity_id
_entity_poly.type
_entity_poly.pdbx_seq_one_letter_code
_entity_poly.pdbx_strand_id
1 'polypeptide(L)'
;RDAQESRGLGDVYKRQALKETRVIVPGMGSVNKLGNYVNAYVEIGVIVALLVVILMFIMLRWTKMGRSFYAVGGNNQSALMLGINVKRTKFMSHLLCGLLAGIGGYVYFLHVGSGSASHASGMEMNAIASSIIGGTMLTGGVGNIIGTFFGVLSLSTIQNIVSSAGLDQAWWTGITIAAMLCLFLVVQLSLIHISEPTRLLSIS
;
A
#
# COMPACT_ATOMS: atom_id res chain seq x y z
N ARG A 1 -24.49 37.56 9.38
CA ARG A 1 -25.61 36.62 9.12
C ARG A 1 -25.46 35.95 7.77
N ASP A 2 -25.10 36.69 6.70
CA ASP A 2 -25.02 36.17 5.33
C ASP A 2 -23.86 35.17 5.09
N ALA A 3 -22.77 35.28 5.82
CA ALA A 3 -21.62 34.38 5.69
C ALA A 3 -21.85 32.98 6.28
N GLN A 4 -22.76 32.85 7.23
CA GLN A 4 -23.13 31.56 7.83
C GLN A 4 -24.16 30.83 7.00
N GLU A 5 -25.04 31.58 6.36
CA GLU A 5 -26.07 31.04 5.45
C GLU A 5 -25.46 30.54 4.15
N SER A 6 -24.46 31.23 3.59
CA SER A 6 -23.72 30.77 2.40
C SER A 6 -22.89 29.51 2.65
N ARG A 7 -22.34 29.32 3.86
CA ARG A 7 -21.67 28.07 4.24
C ARG A 7 -22.64 26.89 4.35
N GLY A 8 -23.82 27.12 4.93
CA GLY A 8 -24.87 26.11 5.04
C GLY A 8 -25.38 25.65 3.67
N LEU A 9 -25.60 26.59 2.74
CA LEU A 9 -26.00 26.30 1.37
C LEU A 9 -24.90 25.50 0.62
N GLY A 10 -23.64 25.88 0.78
CA GLY A 10 -22.51 25.17 0.18
C GLY A 10 -22.41 23.69 0.65
N ASP A 11 -22.68 23.43 1.92
CA ASP A 11 -22.69 22.07 2.47
C ASP A 11 -23.89 21.24 2.00
N VAL A 12 -25.06 21.88 1.86
CA VAL A 12 -26.26 21.22 1.30
C VAL A 12 -26.05 20.88 -0.18
N TYR A 13 -25.50 21.80 -0.98
CA TYR A 13 -25.15 21.55 -2.38
C TYR A 13 -24.07 20.45 -2.53
N LYS A 14 -23.05 20.46 -1.68
CA LYS A 14 -22.05 19.37 -1.66
C LYS A 14 -22.65 18.01 -1.31
N ARG A 15 -23.52 17.96 -0.31
CA ARG A 15 -24.21 16.72 0.08
C ARG A 15 -25.19 16.25 -0.99
N GLN A 16 -25.82 17.17 -1.71
CA GLN A 16 -26.76 16.84 -2.78
C GLN A 16 -26.02 16.39 -4.04
N ALA A 17 -24.93 17.05 -4.44
CA ALA A 17 -24.05 16.61 -5.51
C ALA A 17 -23.40 15.26 -5.22
N LEU A 18 -23.00 14.99 -3.97
CA LEU A 18 -22.51 13.68 -3.53
C LEU A 18 -23.59 12.59 -3.56
N LYS A 19 -24.86 12.98 -3.38
CA LYS A 19 -26.00 12.05 -3.46
C LYS A 19 -26.39 11.73 -4.90
N GLU A 20 -26.20 12.66 -5.82
CA GLU A 20 -26.45 12.49 -7.26
C GLU A 20 -25.31 11.78 -7.98
N THR A 21 -24.07 11.86 -7.49
CA THR A 21 -22.91 11.16 -8.05
C THR A 21 -22.74 9.75 -7.48
N ARG A 22 -23.67 9.26 -6.67
CA ARG A 22 -23.74 7.84 -6.34
C ARG A 22 -24.06 7.09 -7.63
N VAL A 23 -23.05 6.58 -8.28
CA VAL A 23 -23.21 5.54 -9.31
C VAL A 23 -23.88 4.36 -8.62
N ILE A 24 -25.21 4.30 -8.72
CA ILE A 24 -25.98 3.13 -8.33
C ILE A 24 -25.62 2.06 -9.36
N VAL A 25 -24.72 1.16 -9.00
CA VAL A 25 -24.42 0.00 -9.82
C VAL A 25 -25.70 -0.85 -9.83
N PRO A 26 -26.37 -1.00 -10.99
CA PRO A 26 -27.57 -1.84 -11.08
C PRO A 26 -27.18 -3.27 -10.71
N GLY A 27 -27.83 -3.85 -9.71
CA GLY A 27 -27.56 -5.21 -9.22
C GLY A 27 -27.08 -5.31 -7.77
N MET A 28 -26.65 -4.20 -7.15
CA MET A 28 -26.19 -4.20 -5.75
C MET A 28 -27.34 -4.12 -4.73
N GLY A 29 -28.57 -3.91 -5.18
CA GLY A 29 -29.77 -3.90 -4.32
C GLY A 29 -30.13 -5.25 -3.70
N SER A 30 -29.66 -6.36 -4.28
CA SER A 30 -29.90 -7.72 -3.78
C SER A 30 -28.93 -8.18 -2.70
N VAL A 31 -27.78 -7.51 -2.56
CA VAL A 31 -26.75 -7.81 -1.55
C VAL A 31 -27.11 -7.19 -0.18
N ASN A 32 -28.20 -6.43 -0.11
CA ASN A 32 -28.55 -5.59 1.05
C ASN A 32 -28.84 -6.35 2.35
N LYS A 33 -29.19 -7.64 2.33
CA LYS A 33 -29.38 -8.38 3.58
C LYS A 33 -28.06 -8.90 4.16
N LEU A 34 -27.19 -9.45 3.33
CA LEU A 34 -25.84 -9.86 3.75
C LEU A 34 -24.93 -8.63 3.89
N GLY A 35 -25.08 -7.65 2.99
CA GLY A 35 -24.34 -6.39 2.99
C GLY A 35 -24.57 -5.51 4.22
N ASN A 36 -25.78 -5.47 4.79
CA ASN A 36 -26.02 -4.71 6.02
C ASN A 36 -25.33 -5.30 7.24
N TYR A 37 -25.16 -6.62 7.32
CA TYR A 37 -24.39 -7.24 8.40
C TYR A 37 -22.89 -7.06 8.20
N VAL A 38 -22.39 -7.14 6.97
CA VAL A 38 -20.97 -6.95 6.63
C VAL A 38 -20.58 -5.47 6.73
N ASN A 39 -21.42 -4.54 6.25
CA ASN A 39 -21.17 -3.10 6.34
C ASN A 39 -21.25 -2.55 7.79
N ALA A 40 -21.92 -3.26 8.71
CA ALA A 40 -21.97 -2.85 10.11
C ALA A 40 -20.66 -3.17 10.86
N TYR A 41 -19.88 -4.15 10.41
CA TYR A 41 -18.69 -4.62 11.11
C TYR A 41 -17.40 -4.61 10.26
N VAL A 42 -17.49 -4.79 8.95
CA VAL A 42 -16.32 -4.87 8.08
C VAL A 42 -16.59 -4.12 6.76
N GLU A 43 -15.79 -3.13 6.48
CA GLU A 43 -15.85 -2.41 5.20
C GLU A 43 -15.40 -3.33 4.06
N ILE A 44 -16.10 -3.28 2.91
CA ILE A 44 -15.80 -4.12 1.73
C ILE A 44 -14.33 -3.99 1.32
N GLY A 45 -13.75 -2.81 1.50
CA GLY A 45 -12.33 -2.54 1.23
C GLY A 45 -11.37 -3.43 2.03
N VAL A 46 -11.71 -3.76 3.28
CA VAL A 46 -10.90 -4.63 4.13
C VAL A 46 -10.90 -6.07 3.60
N ILE A 47 -12.07 -6.56 3.17
CA ILE A 47 -12.20 -7.91 2.60
C ILE A 47 -11.37 -8.03 1.33
N VAL A 48 -11.49 -7.05 0.43
CA VAL A 48 -10.70 -7.00 -0.82
C VAL A 48 -9.21 -6.94 -0.52
N ALA A 49 -8.78 -6.10 0.43
CA ALA A 49 -7.38 -6.00 0.83
C ALA A 49 -6.83 -7.32 1.36
N LEU A 50 -7.55 -8.00 2.26
CA LEU A 50 -7.14 -9.30 2.80
C LEU A 50 -7.05 -10.37 1.70
N LEU A 51 -8.03 -10.39 0.78
CA LEU A 51 -8.03 -11.32 -0.34
C LEU A 51 -6.82 -11.09 -1.24
N VAL A 52 -6.51 -9.84 -1.56
CA VAL A 52 -5.33 -9.47 -2.36
C VAL A 52 -4.05 -9.89 -1.65
N VAL A 53 -3.90 -9.65 -0.34
CA VAL A 53 -2.73 -10.06 0.45
C VAL A 53 -2.54 -11.58 0.40
N ILE A 54 -3.60 -12.36 0.60
CA ILE A 54 -3.56 -13.82 0.56
C ILE A 54 -3.17 -14.30 -0.85
N LEU A 55 -3.78 -13.74 -1.89
CA LEU A 55 -3.50 -14.10 -3.28
C LEU A 55 -2.04 -13.81 -3.65
N MET A 56 -1.54 -12.63 -3.28
CA MET A 56 -0.16 -12.25 -3.53
C MET A 56 0.82 -13.11 -2.72
N PHE A 57 0.49 -13.46 -1.48
CA PHE A 57 1.30 -14.35 -0.66
C PHE A 57 1.45 -15.74 -1.32
N ILE A 58 0.33 -16.32 -1.77
CA ILE A 58 0.32 -17.60 -2.48
C ILE A 58 1.14 -17.49 -3.77
N MET A 59 0.92 -16.44 -4.53
CA MET A 59 1.61 -16.21 -5.80
C MET A 59 3.12 -16.07 -5.61
N LEU A 60 3.59 -15.26 -4.67
CA LEU A 60 5.03 -15.05 -4.47
C LEU A 60 5.73 -16.28 -3.88
N ARG A 61 5.07 -17.02 -2.98
CA ARG A 61 5.71 -18.14 -2.29
C ARG A 61 5.70 -19.43 -3.10
N TRP A 62 4.61 -19.72 -3.81
CA TRP A 62 4.41 -21.03 -4.43
C TRP A 62 4.55 -21.06 -5.95
N THR A 63 4.50 -19.89 -6.62
CA THR A 63 4.63 -19.90 -8.09
C THR A 63 6.06 -19.71 -8.56
N LYS A 64 6.34 -20.21 -9.78
CA LYS A 64 7.62 -19.99 -10.47
C LYS A 64 7.87 -18.49 -10.72
N MET A 65 6.79 -17.73 -10.96
CA MET A 65 6.86 -16.30 -11.21
C MET A 65 7.36 -15.53 -9.97
N GLY A 66 6.85 -15.87 -8.78
CA GLY A 66 7.31 -15.25 -7.52
C GLY A 66 8.80 -15.49 -7.28
N ARG A 67 9.26 -16.73 -7.45
CA ARG A 67 10.69 -17.05 -7.33
C ARG A 67 11.56 -16.28 -8.33
N SER A 68 11.08 -16.10 -9.56
CA SER A 68 11.78 -15.29 -10.56
C SER A 68 11.88 -13.82 -10.17
N PHE A 69 10.88 -13.26 -9.49
CA PHE A 69 10.92 -11.88 -9.00
C PHE A 69 12.03 -11.68 -7.96
N TYR A 70 12.14 -12.59 -6.99
CA TYR A 70 13.21 -12.53 -5.99
C TYR A 70 14.60 -12.73 -6.61
N ALA A 71 14.75 -13.67 -7.54
CA ALA A 71 16.01 -13.94 -8.21
C ALA A 71 16.49 -12.73 -9.04
N VAL A 72 15.61 -12.14 -9.85
CA VAL A 72 15.91 -10.96 -10.67
C VAL A 72 16.12 -9.73 -9.81
N GLY A 73 15.36 -9.58 -8.70
CA GLY A 73 15.53 -8.50 -7.75
C GLY A 73 16.88 -8.53 -7.03
N GLY A 74 17.41 -9.70 -6.72
CA GLY A 74 18.70 -9.86 -6.06
C GLY A 74 19.89 -9.61 -6.98
N ASN A 75 19.95 -10.30 -8.12
CA ASN A 75 21.03 -10.11 -9.11
C ASN A 75 20.55 -10.47 -10.50
N ASN A 76 20.50 -9.49 -11.38
CA ASN A 76 20.07 -9.64 -12.77
C ASN A 76 20.97 -10.59 -13.59
N GLN A 77 22.30 -10.53 -13.38
CA GLN A 77 23.25 -11.36 -14.13
C GLN A 77 23.17 -12.84 -13.69
N SER A 78 23.13 -13.07 -12.39
CA SER A 78 22.95 -14.43 -11.85
C SER A 78 21.63 -15.05 -12.30
N ALA A 79 20.54 -14.27 -12.34
CA ALA A 79 19.24 -14.72 -12.82
C ALA A 79 19.30 -15.10 -14.32
N LEU A 80 20.03 -14.36 -15.15
CA LEU A 80 20.24 -14.68 -16.56
C LEU A 80 21.00 -16.00 -16.72
N MET A 81 22.04 -16.23 -15.92
CA MET A 81 22.82 -17.48 -15.95
C MET A 81 21.97 -18.71 -15.57
N LEU A 82 20.96 -18.51 -14.71
CA LEU A 82 19.98 -19.53 -14.36
C LEU A 82 18.88 -19.74 -15.42
N GLY A 83 18.97 -19.05 -16.57
CA GLY A 83 18.00 -19.17 -17.65
C GLY A 83 16.69 -18.39 -17.42
N ILE A 84 16.63 -17.48 -16.43
CA ILE A 84 15.45 -16.67 -16.17
C ILE A 84 15.41 -15.50 -17.15
N ASN A 85 14.28 -15.33 -17.82
CA ASN A 85 14.08 -14.20 -18.72
C ASN A 85 13.81 -12.91 -17.92
N VAL A 86 14.88 -12.14 -17.68
CA VAL A 86 14.84 -10.91 -16.87
C VAL A 86 13.87 -9.87 -17.45
N LYS A 87 13.83 -9.69 -18.76
CA LYS A 87 12.93 -8.71 -19.43
C LYS A 87 11.47 -9.06 -19.15
N ARG A 88 11.10 -10.33 -19.37
CA ARG A 88 9.72 -10.80 -19.12
C ARG A 88 9.35 -10.70 -17.65
N THR A 89 10.27 -11.04 -16.75
CA THR A 89 10.05 -10.96 -15.29
C THR A 89 9.81 -9.51 -14.85
N LYS A 90 10.62 -8.56 -15.31
CA LYS A 90 10.43 -7.12 -15.05
C LYS A 90 9.11 -6.62 -15.59
N PHE A 91 8.76 -6.96 -16.82
CA PHE A 91 7.49 -6.57 -17.42
C PHE A 91 6.31 -7.07 -16.58
N MET A 92 6.33 -8.34 -16.18
CA MET A 92 5.27 -8.93 -15.35
C MET A 92 5.16 -8.28 -13.97
N SER A 93 6.29 -7.88 -13.35
CA SER A 93 6.24 -7.20 -12.07
C SER A 93 5.58 -5.82 -12.17
N HIS A 94 5.88 -5.05 -13.22
CA HIS A 94 5.24 -3.75 -13.46
C HIS A 94 3.76 -3.88 -13.80
N LEU A 95 3.39 -4.90 -14.58
CA LEU A 95 2.00 -5.19 -14.92
C LEU A 95 1.18 -5.53 -13.66
N LEU A 96 1.72 -6.38 -12.79
CA LEU A 96 1.09 -6.70 -11.51
C LEU A 96 0.98 -5.48 -10.60
N CYS A 97 2.02 -4.66 -10.52
CA CYS A 97 2.00 -3.43 -9.74
C CYS A 97 0.90 -2.48 -10.24
N GLY A 98 0.79 -2.27 -11.55
CA GLY A 98 -0.26 -1.44 -12.15
C GLY A 98 -1.67 -2.01 -11.89
N LEU A 99 -1.84 -3.32 -11.98
CA LEU A 99 -3.12 -3.97 -11.69
C LEU A 99 -3.54 -3.79 -10.23
N LEU A 100 -2.61 -4.02 -9.30
CA LEU A 100 -2.85 -3.82 -7.87
C LEU A 100 -3.13 -2.35 -7.53
N ALA A 101 -2.41 -1.42 -8.16
CA ALA A 101 -2.68 0.01 -8.00
C ALA A 101 -4.07 0.38 -8.51
N GLY A 102 -4.52 -0.19 -9.64
CA GLY A 102 -5.87 -0.01 -10.17
C GLY A 102 -6.95 -0.53 -9.22
N ILE A 103 -6.77 -1.71 -8.64
CA ILE A 103 -7.69 -2.26 -7.62
C ILE A 103 -7.72 -1.35 -6.40
N GLY A 104 -6.55 -0.92 -5.90
CA GLY A 104 -6.44 0.00 -4.77
C GLY A 104 -7.12 1.34 -5.03
N GLY A 105 -6.94 1.92 -6.21
CA GLY A 105 -7.60 3.15 -6.64
C GLY A 105 -9.12 3.01 -6.73
N TYR A 106 -9.61 1.87 -7.20
CA TYR A 106 -11.04 1.60 -7.26
C TYR A 106 -11.66 1.47 -5.85
N VAL A 107 -11.02 0.74 -4.95
CA VAL A 107 -11.45 0.62 -3.54
C VAL A 107 -11.43 2.00 -2.85
N TYR A 108 -10.38 2.78 -3.09
CA TYR A 108 -10.27 4.14 -2.57
C TYR A 108 -11.40 5.05 -3.09
N PHE A 109 -11.72 4.97 -4.39
CA PHE A 109 -12.84 5.69 -4.98
C PHE A 109 -14.18 5.33 -4.33
N LEU A 110 -14.43 4.04 -4.06
CA LEU A 110 -15.64 3.59 -3.38
C LEU A 110 -15.74 4.13 -1.95
N HIS A 111 -14.60 4.24 -1.25
CA HIS A 111 -14.54 4.76 0.12
C HIS A 111 -14.80 6.27 0.19
N VAL A 112 -14.11 7.04 -0.67
CA VAL A 112 -14.20 8.52 -0.67
C VAL A 112 -15.48 9.01 -1.37
N GLY A 113 -16.04 8.24 -2.31
CA GLY A 113 -17.22 8.58 -3.09
C GLY A 113 -17.03 9.72 -4.08
N SER A 114 -15.78 10.17 -4.29
CA SER A 114 -15.45 11.24 -5.24
C SER A 114 -14.08 11.01 -5.88
N GLY A 115 -13.91 11.47 -7.13
CA GLY A 115 -12.65 11.43 -7.85
C GLY A 115 -12.03 12.81 -7.95
N SER A 116 -10.77 12.96 -7.54
CA SER A 116 -9.98 14.17 -7.76
C SER A 116 -8.55 13.77 -8.09
N ALA A 117 -7.91 14.52 -8.98
CA ALA A 117 -6.53 14.27 -9.38
C ALA A 117 -5.51 14.43 -8.22
N SER A 118 -5.88 15.17 -7.17
CA SER A 118 -5.03 15.41 -6.00
C SER A 118 -5.23 14.38 -4.88
N HIS A 119 -6.25 13.54 -4.96
CA HIS A 119 -6.55 12.56 -3.89
C HIS A 119 -5.39 11.60 -3.78
N ALA A 120 -4.81 10.89 -3.99
CA ALA A 120 -3.75 9.91 -3.84
C ALA A 120 -2.32 10.50 -3.89
N SER A 121 -2.18 11.84 -3.90
CA SER A 121 -0.86 12.49 -3.87
C SER A 121 -0.12 12.14 -2.58
N GLY A 122 1.10 11.58 -2.70
CA GLY A 122 1.93 11.15 -1.57
C GLY A 122 1.66 9.71 -1.09
N MET A 123 0.63 9.03 -1.59
CA MET A 123 0.37 7.62 -1.22
C MET A 123 1.48 6.68 -1.69
N GLU A 124 2.19 7.04 -2.76
CA GLU A 124 3.36 6.29 -3.23
C GLU A 124 4.47 6.23 -2.16
N MET A 125 4.72 7.35 -1.46
CA MET A 125 5.69 7.39 -0.37
C MET A 125 5.25 6.53 0.81
N ASN A 126 3.97 6.54 1.15
CA ASN A 126 3.40 5.68 2.20
C ASN A 126 3.54 4.20 1.85
N ALA A 127 3.33 3.83 0.59
CA ALA A 127 3.48 2.46 0.12
C ALA A 127 4.94 1.98 0.20
N ILE A 128 5.89 2.83 -0.19
CA ILE A 128 7.33 2.54 -0.08
C ILE A 128 7.71 2.42 1.40
N ALA A 129 7.33 3.39 2.24
CA ALA A 129 7.64 3.39 3.66
C ALA A 129 7.11 2.15 4.37
N SER A 130 5.85 1.79 4.13
CA SER A 130 5.24 0.58 4.73
C SER A 130 5.94 -0.71 4.30
N SER A 131 6.39 -0.79 3.04
CA SER A 131 7.15 -1.94 2.54
C SER A 131 8.51 -2.08 3.20
N ILE A 132 9.21 -0.96 3.42
CA ILE A 132 10.52 -0.94 4.09
C ILE A 132 10.37 -1.28 5.57
N ILE A 133 9.39 -0.68 6.27
CA ILE A 133 9.05 -1.01 7.66
C ILE A 133 8.72 -2.51 7.77
N GLY A 134 8.05 -3.07 6.76
CA GLY A 134 7.75 -4.49 6.66
C GLY A 134 8.95 -5.40 6.33
N GLY A 135 10.17 -4.85 6.22
CA GLY A 135 11.40 -5.62 5.99
C GLY A 135 11.71 -5.92 4.53
N THR A 136 11.12 -5.19 3.59
CA THR A 136 11.49 -5.28 2.17
C THR A 136 12.74 -4.44 1.92
N MET A 137 13.78 -5.04 1.33
CA MET A 137 15.01 -4.33 0.99
C MET A 137 14.85 -3.50 -0.29
N LEU A 138 15.30 -2.24 -0.27
CA LEU A 138 15.31 -1.37 -1.45
C LEU A 138 16.26 -1.87 -2.55
N THR A 139 17.33 -2.55 -2.18
CA THR A 139 18.27 -3.18 -3.12
C THR A 139 17.63 -4.32 -3.92
N GLY A 140 16.47 -4.83 -3.47
CA GLY A 140 15.75 -5.93 -4.09
C GLY A 140 16.17 -7.32 -3.58
N GLY A 141 15.54 -8.36 -4.10
CA GLY A 141 15.84 -9.77 -3.80
C GLY A 141 15.29 -10.28 -2.47
N VAL A 142 14.96 -9.41 -1.54
CA VAL A 142 14.42 -9.78 -0.22
C VAL A 142 13.16 -8.96 0.08
N GLY A 143 12.11 -9.65 0.49
CA GLY A 143 10.84 -9.03 0.89
C GLY A 143 9.86 -10.08 1.40
N ASN A 144 8.92 -9.64 2.22
CA ASN A 144 7.88 -10.50 2.76
C ASN A 144 6.54 -9.77 2.78
N ILE A 145 5.52 -10.38 2.16
CA ILE A 145 4.18 -9.80 2.11
C ILE A 145 3.56 -9.68 3.50
N ILE A 146 3.77 -10.68 4.36
CA ILE A 146 3.26 -10.62 5.73
C ILE A 146 3.92 -9.46 6.47
N GLY A 147 5.23 -9.28 6.31
CA GLY A 147 5.94 -8.12 6.86
C GLY A 147 5.37 -6.80 6.34
N THR A 148 5.16 -6.68 5.03
CA THR A 148 4.55 -5.48 4.43
C THR A 148 3.16 -5.20 4.97
N PHE A 149 2.33 -6.23 5.20
CA PHE A 149 1.01 -6.08 5.81
C PHE A 149 1.10 -5.45 7.22
N PHE A 150 1.99 -5.98 8.07
CA PHE A 150 2.24 -5.38 9.39
C PHE A 150 2.88 -3.98 9.29
N GLY A 151 3.70 -3.73 8.27
CA GLY A 151 4.27 -2.43 7.98
C GLY A 151 3.20 -1.38 7.68
N VAL A 152 2.18 -1.73 6.88
CA VAL A 152 1.03 -0.84 6.60
C VAL A 152 0.26 -0.54 7.88
N LEU A 153 -0.03 -1.55 8.71
CA LEU A 153 -0.73 -1.36 9.99
C LEU A 153 0.06 -0.45 10.92
N SER A 154 1.37 -0.67 11.04
CA SER A 154 2.25 0.16 11.87
C SER A 154 2.26 1.61 11.39
N LEU A 155 2.44 1.83 10.08
CA LEU A 155 2.44 3.18 9.51
C LEU A 155 1.11 3.89 9.72
N SER A 156 -0.01 3.21 9.49
CA SER A 156 -1.35 3.74 9.72
C SER A 156 -1.58 4.12 11.20
N THR A 157 -1.11 3.28 12.13
CA THR A 157 -1.20 3.56 13.57
C THR A 157 -0.40 4.82 13.93
N ILE A 158 0.83 4.96 13.41
CA ILE A 158 1.67 6.13 13.64
C ILE A 158 0.99 7.39 13.11
N GLN A 159 0.42 7.35 11.89
CA GLN A 159 -0.31 8.47 11.31
C GLN A 159 -1.50 8.89 12.18
N ASN A 160 -2.27 7.92 12.68
CA ASN A 160 -3.40 8.18 13.57
C ASN A 160 -2.96 8.80 14.91
N ILE A 161 -1.83 8.36 15.48
CA ILE A 161 -1.28 8.95 16.70
C ILE A 161 -0.87 10.41 16.46
N VAL A 162 -0.20 10.70 15.34
CA VAL A 162 0.22 12.06 14.96
C VAL A 162 -0.98 12.99 14.79
N SER A 163 -2.03 12.53 14.11
CA SER A 163 -3.29 13.28 13.98
C SER A 163 -3.97 13.50 15.33
N SER A 164 -4.02 12.47 16.18
CA SER A 164 -4.63 12.59 17.52
C SER A 164 -3.87 13.52 18.46
N ALA A 165 -2.58 13.74 18.22
CA ALA A 165 -1.77 14.71 18.96
C ALA A 165 -2.01 16.18 18.53
N GLY A 166 -2.99 16.44 17.64
CA GLY A 166 -3.31 17.77 17.16
C GLY A 166 -2.40 18.30 16.04
N LEU A 167 -1.59 17.41 15.46
CA LEU A 167 -0.69 17.72 14.34
C LEU A 167 -1.35 17.34 13.00
N ASP A 168 -2.60 17.77 12.78
CA ASP A 168 -3.43 17.40 11.63
C ASP A 168 -2.99 17.99 10.29
N GLN A 169 -1.96 18.82 10.28
CA GLN A 169 -1.47 19.40 9.04
C GLN A 169 -0.67 18.38 8.24
N ALA A 170 -0.97 18.25 6.95
CA ALA A 170 -0.40 17.26 6.04
C ALA A 170 1.15 17.24 6.02
N TRP A 171 1.81 18.35 6.27
CA TRP A 171 3.27 18.45 6.34
C TRP A 171 3.87 17.78 7.59
N TRP A 172 3.19 17.79 8.75
CA TRP A 172 3.64 17.05 9.93
C TRP A 172 3.63 15.54 9.70
N THR A 173 2.57 15.04 9.07
CA THR A 173 2.46 13.63 8.68
C THR A 173 3.60 13.24 7.72
N GLY A 174 3.90 14.10 6.73
CA GLY A 174 5.00 13.90 5.80
C GLY A 174 6.38 13.85 6.49
N ILE A 175 6.64 14.74 7.44
CA ILE A 175 7.89 14.76 8.23
C ILE A 175 8.02 13.47 9.06
N THR A 176 6.95 13.03 9.71
CA THR A 176 6.95 11.81 10.52
C THR A 176 7.24 10.57 9.68
N ILE A 177 6.61 10.46 8.50
CA ILE A 177 6.87 9.35 7.57
C ILE A 177 8.32 9.35 7.10
N ALA A 178 8.84 10.52 6.71
CA ALA A 178 10.22 10.66 6.26
C ALA A 178 11.23 10.30 7.36
N ALA A 179 10.97 10.74 8.59
CA ALA A 179 11.82 10.42 9.76
C ALA A 179 11.81 8.92 10.06
N MET A 180 10.64 8.28 10.06
CA MET A 180 10.51 6.84 10.24
C MET A 180 11.21 6.05 9.15
N LEU A 181 11.02 6.46 7.89
CA LEU A 181 11.68 5.81 6.76
C LEU A 181 13.21 5.91 6.88
N CYS A 182 13.72 7.08 7.23
CA CYS A 182 15.15 7.30 7.45
C CYS A 182 15.69 6.40 8.58
N LEU A 183 14.97 6.32 9.70
CA LEU A 183 15.34 5.48 10.84
C LEU A 183 15.42 4.00 10.44
N PHE A 184 14.38 3.48 9.76
CA PHE A 184 14.37 2.09 9.31
C PHE A 184 15.46 1.80 8.28
N LEU A 185 15.77 2.72 7.37
CA LEU A 185 16.86 2.57 6.42
C LEU A 185 18.21 2.50 7.12
N VAL A 186 18.45 3.37 8.11
CA VAL A 186 19.69 3.35 8.90
C VAL A 186 19.84 2.01 9.63
N VAL A 187 18.75 1.51 10.24
CA VAL A 187 18.76 0.19 10.89
C VAL A 187 19.04 -0.93 9.88
N GLN A 188 18.42 -0.93 8.72
CA GLN A 188 18.67 -1.93 7.67
C GLN A 188 20.13 -1.91 7.21
N LEU A 189 20.68 -0.73 6.94
CA LEU A 189 22.08 -0.59 6.52
C LEU A 189 23.04 -1.03 7.61
N SER A 190 22.77 -0.69 8.87
CA SER A 190 23.55 -1.12 10.03
C SER A 190 23.58 -2.64 10.16
N LEU A 191 22.41 -3.29 10.02
CA LEU A 191 22.32 -4.75 10.08
C LEU A 191 23.08 -5.44 8.93
N ILE A 192 23.03 -4.88 7.72
CA ILE A 192 23.79 -5.40 6.58
C ILE A 192 25.30 -5.28 6.87
N HIS A 193 25.74 -4.14 7.37
CA HIS A 193 27.16 -3.89 7.66
C HIS A 193 27.70 -4.78 8.79
N ILE A 194 26.87 -5.11 9.78
CA ILE A 194 27.22 -6.02 10.88
C ILE A 194 27.27 -7.49 10.39
N SER A 195 26.46 -7.87 9.41
CA SER A 195 26.36 -9.25 8.93
C SER A 195 27.43 -9.62 7.88
N GLU A 196 28.03 -8.65 7.19
CA GLU A 196 29.07 -8.90 6.17
C GLU A 196 30.41 -9.40 6.73
N PRO A 197 30.98 -8.89 7.84
CA PRO A 197 32.29 -9.36 8.30
C PRO A 197 32.30 -10.81 8.78
N THR A 198 31.19 -11.34 9.21
CA THR A 198 31.09 -12.74 9.63
C THR A 198 31.16 -13.75 8.48
N ARG A 199 30.85 -13.35 7.25
CA ARG A 199 30.98 -14.24 6.07
C ARG A 199 32.42 -14.35 5.57
N LEU A 200 33.22 -13.32 5.70
CA LEU A 200 34.62 -13.32 5.28
C LEU A 200 35.51 -14.17 6.20
N LEU A 201 35.16 -14.29 7.48
CA LEU A 201 35.89 -15.11 8.47
C LEU A 201 35.51 -16.61 8.39
N SER A 202 34.43 -16.99 7.71
CA SER A 202 34.04 -18.39 7.55
C SER A 202 34.64 -19.08 6.32
N ILE A 203 35.44 -18.39 5.50
CA ILE A 203 36.06 -18.89 4.26
C ILE A 203 37.59 -19.05 4.46
N SER A 204 38.11 -18.68 5.62
CA SER A 204 39.46 -18.93 6.08
C SER A 204 39.50 -20.17 6.98
#